data_513a9a7363044e07d81f2b7bf6defbce
#
_entry.id   513a9a7363044e07d81f2b7bf6defbce
#
_cell.length_a   1.000
_cell.length_b   1.000
_cell.length_c   1.000
_cell.angle_alpha   90.00
_cell.angle_beta   90.00
_cell.angle_gamma   90.00
#
_symmetry.space_group_name_H-M   'P 1'
#
loop_
_entity.id
_entity.type
_entity.pdbx_description
1 polymer ?
#
loop_
_entity_poly.entity_id
_entity_poly.type
_entity_poly.pdbx_seq_one_letter_code
_entity_poly.pdbx_strand_id
1 'polypeptide(L)'
;MIKFIGKAVVLTLTLGFSLSMGACSMLGTFNKTTANTVCGRLNAKYNKEFEAEYIGNRIDTNSATLYVHPKDTPKLMFTAVIDNDGNVTDDYVSNIMTYKVQNDIVESFNKYNIDCAVDVEIVTDIKPEINTNLSIEEFVKKHNVSGMYVKAIYCDDNISKEQLVTIFENISKSYSFKLVINGYFFDIENYRQCSQKFDTYPSYGDTLIKRYNPYKTFTLCVSKGESTPSLHEFEYITEVK
;
A
#
# COMPACT_ATOMS: atom_id res chain seq x y z
N MET A 1 -6.25 60.26 2.04
CA MET A 1 -5.24 59.50 1.26
C MET A 1 -5.15 58.03 1.68
N ILE A 2 -5.78 57.58 2.76
CA ILE A 2 -5.70 56.20 3.29
C ILE A 2 -6.77 55.24 2.69
N LYS A 3 -7.87 55.76 2.12
CA LYS A 3 -8.95 54.89 1.54
C LYS A 3 -8.66 54.31 0.14
N PHE A 4 -7.66 54.82 -0.57
CA PHE A 4 -7.30 54.29 -1.92
C PHE A 4 -6.32 53.14 -1.89
N ILE A 5 -5.51 53.00 -0.84
CA ILE A 5 -4.51 51.94 -0.71
C ILE A 5 -5.19 50.60 -0.38
N GLY A 6 -6.29 50.61 0.38
CA GLY A 6 -7.01 49.39 0.75
C GLY A 6 -7.71 48.69 -0.42
N LYS A 7 -8.15 49.44 -1.44
CA LYS A 7 -8.81 48.84 -2.62
C LYS A 7 -7.82 48.25 -3.63
N ALA A 8 -6.62 48.79 -3.73
CA ALA A 8 -5.58 48.26 -4.63
C ALA A 8 -4.97 46.91 -4.10
N VAL A 9 -4.81 46.79 -2.77
CA VAL A 9 -4.27 45.56 -2.14
C VAL A 9 -5.26 44.42 -2.22
N VAL A 10 -6.56 44.70 -2.09
CA VAL A 10 -7.59 43.65 -2.23
C VAL A 10 -7.71 43.17 -3.69
N LEU A 11 -7.53 44.07 -4.67
CA LEU A 11 -7.61 43.70 -6.09
C LEU A 11 -6.40 42.86 -6.55
N THR A 12 -5.20 43.13 -6.01
CA THR A 12 -4.00 42.35 -6.30
C THR A 12 -4.01 40.95 -5.65
N LEU A 13 -4.59 40.83 -4.46
CA LEU A 13 -4.76 39.52 -3.80
C LEU A 13 -5.80 38.63 -4.50
N THR A 14 -6.88 39.22 -5.02
CA THR A 14 -7.89 38.46 -5.77
C THR A 14 -7.42 38.04 -7.17
N LEU A 15 -6.57 38.79 -7.83
CA LEU A 15 -5.96 38.42 -9.11
C LEU A 15 -4.88 37.32 -8.96
N GLY A 16 -4.11 37.37 -7.86
CA GLY A 16 -3.13 36.30 -7.55
C GLY A 16 -3.78 34.97 -7.24
N PHE A 17 -4.94 34.97 -6.59
CA PHE A 17 -5.67 33.72 -6.26
C PHE A 17 -6.39 33.12 -7.47
N SER A 18 -6.84 33.92 -8.42
CA SER A 18 -7.50 33.39 -9.63
C SER A 18 -6.52 32.80 -10.65
N LEU A 19 -5.25 33.24 -10.65
CA LEU A 19 -4.22 32.65 -11.51
C LEU A 19 -3.71 31.29 -10.99
N SER A 20 -3.69 31.09 -9.66
CA SER A 20 -3.29 29.81 -9.07
C SER A 20 -4.36 28.72 -9.23
N MET A 21 -5.64 29.07 -9.26
CA MET A 21 -6.72 28.10 -9.50
C MET A 21 -6.83 27.66 -10.97
N GLY A 22 -6.45 28.52 -11.91
CA GLY A 22 -6.43 28.19 -13.34
C GLY A 22 -5.34 27.16 -13.73
N ALA A 23 -4.17 27.23 -13.09
CA ALA A 23 -3.08 26.29 -13.33
C ALA A 23 -3.38 24.88 -12.77
N CYS A 24 -4.03 24.78 -11.60
CA CYS A 24 -4.46 23.51 -11.04
C CYS A 24 -5.55 22.82 -11.87
N SER A 25 -6.44 23.59 -12.51
CA SER A 25 -7.51 23.00 -13.34
C SER A 25 -7.02 22.44 -14.67
N MET A 26 -5.97 23.00 -15.27
CA MET A 26 -5.38 22.48 -16.50
C MET A 26 -4.60 21.15 -16.24
N LEU A 27 -3.83 21.07 -15.15
CA LEU A 27 -3.17 19.83 -14.75
C LEU A 27 -4.22 18.75 -14.39
N GLY A 28 -5.29 19.12 -13.69
CA GLY A 28 -6.37 18.20 -13.36
C GLY A 28 -7.12 17.64 -14.58
N THR A 29 -7.25 18.40 -15.67
CA THR A 29 -7.95 17.97 -16.89
C THR A 29 -7.10 16.98 -17.69
N PHE A 30 -5.79 17.21 -17.84
CA PHE A 30 -4.88 16.28 -18.51
C PHE A 30 -4.79 14.94 -17.76
N ASN A 31 -4.61 15.00 -16.45
CA ASN A 31 -4.60 13.83 -15.59
C ASN A 31 -5.90 13.01 -15.67
N LYS A 32 -7.06 13.66 -15.73
CA LYS A 32 -8.37 12.99 -15.87
C LYS A 32 -8.51 12.23 -17.18
N THR A 33 -8.00 12.75 -18.30
CA THR A 33 -8.04 12.06 -19.60
C THR A 33 -7.22 10.78 -19.57
N THR A 34 -5.99 10.84 -19.05
CA THR A 34 -5.11 9.67 -18.89
C THR A 34 -5.75 8.65 -17.95
N ALA A 35 -6.27 9.09 -16.81
CA ALA A 35 -6.97 8.24 -15.85
C ALA A 35 -8.16 7.51 -16.50
N ASN A 36 -9.01 8.22 -17.22
CA ASN A 36 -10.16 7.63 -17.93
C ASN A 36 -9.73 6.59 -18.98
N THR A 37 -8.64 6.85 -19.71
CA THR A 37 -8.09 5.91 -20.70
C THR A 37 -7.62 4.63 -20.03
N VAL A 38 -6.82 4.74 -18.96
CA VAL A 38 -6.31 3.59 -18.21
C VAL A 38 -7.46 2.80 -17.59
N CYS A 39 -8.37 3.46 -16.86
CA CYS A 39 -9.53 2.79 -16.27
C CYS A 39 -10.39 2.11 -17.34
N GLY A 40 -10.63 2.74 -18.49
CA GLY A 40 -11.38 2.13 -19.57
C GLY A 40 -10.73 0.85 -20.12
N ARG A 41 -9.39 0.81 -20.24
CA ARG A 41 -8.67 -0.40 -20.67
C ARG A 41 -8.69 -1.49 -19.61
N LEU A 42 -8.53 -1.13 -18.34
CA LEU A 42 -8.64 -2.07 -17.21
C LEU A 42 -10.06 -2.65 -17.11
N ASN A 43 -11.10 -1.81 -17.30
CA ASN A 43 -12.49 -2.24 -17.33
C ASN A 43 -12.71 -3.31 -18.42
N ALA A 44 -12.19 -3.08 -19.61
CA ALA A 44 -12.27 -4.02 -20.73
C ALA A 44 -11.48 -5.31 -20.46
N LYS A 45 -10.30 -5.20 -19.81
CA LYS A 45 -9.42 -6.34 -19.52
C LYS A 45 -10.00 -7.26 -18.45
N TYR A 46 -10.59 -6.70 -17.38
CA TYR A 46 -11.02 -7.46 -16.20
C TYR A 46 -12.54 -7.54 -16.01
N ASN A 47 -13.33 -6.92 -16.91
CA ASN A 47 -14.78 -6.83 -16.83
C ASN A 47 -15.25 -6.30 -15.44
N LYS A 48 -14.59 -5.24 -14.95
CA LYS A 48 -14.80 -4.64 -13.63
C LYS A 48 -14.59 -3.13 -13.72
N GLU A 49 -15.27 -2.34 -12.89
CA GLU A 49 -15.09 -0.90 -12.86
C GLU A 49 -13.92 -0.48 -11.96
N PHE A 50 -13.08 0.42 -12.48
CA PHE A 50 -11.91 0.96 -11.79
C PHE A 50 -11.98 2.48 -11.68
N GLU A 51 -11.29 3.01 -10.67
CA GLU A 51 -11.09 4.43 -10.44
C GLU A 51 -9.61 4.69 -10.14
N ALA A 52 -9.08 5.79 -10.66
CA ALA A 52 -7.71 6.21 -10.42
C ALA A 52 -7.69 7.35 -9.42
N GLU A 53 -6.88 7.22 -8.37
CA GLU A 53 -6.76 8.24 -7.32
C GLU A 53 -5.59 9.19 -7.52
N TYR A 54 -4.50 8.71 -8.10
CA TYR A 54 -3.29 9.50 -8.26
C TYR A 54 -2.59 9.17 -9.58
N ILE A 55 -2.00 10.18 -10.21
CA ILE A 55 -1.18 10.05 -11.39
C ILE A 55 0.19 10.66 -11.11
N GLY A 56 1.22 9.82 -11.14
CA GLY A 56 2.62 10.23 -11.12
C GLY A 56 3.17 10.31 -12.52
N ASN A 57 3.70 11.46 -12.92
CA ASN A 57 4.46 11.55 -14.18
C ASN A 57 5.93 11.26 -13.88
N ARG A 58 6.50 10.31 -14.60
CA ARG A 58 7.95 10.18 -14.70
C ARG A 58 8.41 11.05 -15.86
N ILE A 59 9.07 12.15 -15.55
CA ILE A 59 9.55 13.15 -16.54
C ILE A 59 10.48 12.50 -17.58
N ASP A 60 11.19 11.43 -17.20
CA ASP A 60 12.25 10.82 -18.03
C ASP A 60 11.83 9.55 -18.80
N THR A 61 10.59 9.07 -18.69
CA THR A 61 10.21 7.74 -19.19
C THR A 61 9.01 7.76 -20.12
N ASN A 62 8.64 8.72 -20.80
CA ASN A 62 7.51 8.67 -21.76
C ASN A 62 6.30 7.80 -21.34
N SER A 63 6.09 7.64 -20.02
CA SER A 63 5.03 6.81 -19.44
C SER A 63 4.43 7.49 -18.22
N ALA A 64 3.15 7.24 -17.95
CA ALA A 64 2.48 7.68 -16.73
C ALA A 64 2.16 6.47 -15.84
N THR A 65 2.47 6.60 -14.55
CA THR A 65 2.13 5.62 -13.53
C THR A 65 0.91 6.12 -12.76
N LEU A 66 -0.10 5.27 -12.60
CA LEU A 66 -1.33 5.57 -11.89
C LEU A 66 -1.50 4.62 -10.71
N TYR A 67 -2.04 5.14 -9.61
CA TYR A 67 -2.60 4.32 -8.54
C TYR A 67 -4.09 4.17 -8.78
N VAL A 68 -4.54 2.93 -8.87
CA VAL A 68 -5.88 2.55 -9.30
C VAL A 68 -6.47 1.53 -8.34
N HIS A 69 -7.76 1.55 -8.14
CA HIS A 69 -8.49 0.54 -7.37
C HIS A 69 -9.80 0.15 -8.03
N PRO A 70 -10.34 -1.05 -7.77
CA PRO A 70 -11.71 -1.37 -8.13
C PRO A 70 -12.69 -0.50 -7.34
N LYS A 71 -13.76 -0.02 -7.97
CA LYS A 71 -14.76 0.82 -7.27
C LYS A 71 -15.45 0.10 -6.12
N ASP A 72 -15.63 -1.22 -6.22
CA ASP A 72 -16.25 -2.05 -5.19
C ASP A 72 -15.28 -2.45 -4.07
N THR A 73 -13.98 -2.23 -4.24
CA THR A 73 -12.94 -2.56 -3.27
C THR A 73 -11.88 -1.46 -3.21
N PRO A 74 -12.20 -0.26 -2.67
CA PRO A 74 -11.29 0.90 -2.73
C PRO A 74 -9.96 0.68 -2.01
N LYS A 75 -9.89 -0.23 -1.04
CA LYS A 75 -8.65 -0.58 -0.33
C LYS A 75 -7.67 -1.42 -1.16
N LEU A 76 -8.13 -2.05 -2.23
CA LEU A 76 -7.27 -2.82 -3.12
C LEU A 76 -6.60 -1.88 -4.13
N MET A 77 -5.64 -1.11 -3.67
CA MET A 77 -4.86 -0.20 -4.50
C MET A 77 -3.76 -0.97 -5.25
N PHE A 78 -3.58 -0.66 -6.53
CA PHE A 78 -2.56 -1.25 -7.37
C PHE A 78 -1.98 -0.24 -8.35
N THR A 79 -0.91 -0.61 -9.05
CA THR A 79 -0.22 0.25 -9.99
C THR A 79 -0.59 -0.11 -11.43
N ALA A 80 -0.92 0.89 -12.23
CA ALA A 80 -1.07 0.77 -13.67
C ALA A 80 -0.14 1.76 -14.38
N VAL A 81 0.51 1.32 -15.45
CA VAL A 81 1.43 2.15 -16.25
C VAL A 81 0.91 2.21 -17.68
N ILE A 82 0.75 3.40 -18.20
CA ILE A 82 0.47 3.64 -19.63
C ILE A 82 1.70 4.20 -20.31
N ASP A 83 2.10 3.59 -21.43
CA ASP A 83 3.21 4.06 -22.27
C ASP A 83 2.74 5.06 -23.35
N ASN A 84 3.68 5.56 -24.17
CA ASN A 84 3.38 6.50 -25.25
C ASN A 84 2.53 5.91 -26.39
N ASP A 85 2.62 4.60 -26.59
CA ASP A 85 1.83 3.88 -27.58
C ASP A 85 0.42 3.59 -27.08
N GLY A 86 0.17 3.96 -25.81
CA GLY A 86 -1.08 3.78 -25.10
C GLY A 86 -1.25 2.37 -24.53
N ASN A 87 -0.25 1.49 -24.52
CA ASN A 87 -0.36 0.18 -23.86
C ASN A 87 -0.44 0.36 -22.35
N VAL A 88 -1.29 -0.42 -21.72
CA VAL A 88 -1.45 -0.43 -20.25
C VAL A 88 -0.94 -1.75 -19.70
N THR A 89 0.03 -1.65 -18.80
CA THR A 89 0.48 -2.76 -17.93
C THR A 89 0.05 -2.49 -16.51
N ASP A 90 -0.22 -3.53 -15.75
CA ASP A 90 -0.69 -3.41 -14.36
C ASP A 90 -0.27 -4.62 -13.52
N ASP A 91 -0.29 -4.43 -12.21
CA ASP A 91 -0.01 -5.45 -11.19
C ASP A 91 -1.28 -5.86 -10.40
N TYR A 92 -2.48 -5.66 -10.97
CA TYR A 92 -3.76 -5.88 -10.30
C TYR A 92 -3.89 -7.29 -9.70
N VAL A 93 -3.56 -8.35 -10.45
CA VAL A 93 -3.73 -9.72 -9.95
C VAL A 93 -2.77 -10.02 -8.80
N SER A 94 -1.52 -9.56 -8.85
CA SER A 94 -0.59 -9.69 -7.73
C SER A 94 -1.08 -8.94 -6.49
N ASN A 95 -1.67 -7.75 -6.67
CA ASN A 95 -2.25 -7.00 -5.55
C ASN A 95 -3.53 -7.65 -5.00
N ILE A 96 -4.33 -8.38 -5.79
CA ILE A 96 -5.39 -9.24 -5.25
C ILE A 96 -4.80 -10.27 -4.27
N MET A 97 -3.67 -10.88 -4.62
CA MET A 97 -3.06 -11.94 -3.78
C MET A 97 -2.47 -11.35 -2.49
N THR A 98 -1.72 -10.25 -2.57
CA THR A 98 -1.20 -9.59 -1.38
C THR A 98 -2.32 -9.07 -0.48
N TYR A 99 -3.39 -8.51 -1.04
CA TYR A 99 -4.55 -8.05 -0.29
C TYR A 99 -5.28 -9.17 0.46
N LYS A 100 -5.39 -10.36 -0.14
CA LYS A 100 -5.94 -11.54 0.56
C LYS A 100 -5.07 -11.91 1.77
N VAL A 101 -3.75 -12.01 1.58
CA VAL A 101 -2.80 -12.33 2.67
C VAL A 101 -2.84 -11.25 3.76
N GLN A 102 -2.91 -9.98 3.38
CA GLN A 102 -3.03 -8.85 4.30
C GLN A 102 -4.27 -8.97 5.18
N ASN A 103 -5.43 -9.24 4.58
CA ASN A 103 -6.68 -9.42 5.32
C ASN A 103 -6.63 -10.62 6.27
N ASP A 104 -6.09 -11.76 5.83
CA ASP A 104 -5.94 -12.95 6.66
C ASP A 104 -5.05 -12.68 7.89
N ILE A 105 -3.98 -11.89 7.72
CA ILE A 105 -3.11 -11.48 8.82
C ILE A 105 -3.89 -10.56 9.78
N VAL A 106 -4.53 -9.51 9.28
CA VAL A 106 -5.31 -8.56 10.10
C VAL A 106 -6.42 -9.30 10.87
N GLU A 107 -7.16 -10.21 10.21
CA GLU A 107 -8.18 -11.03 10.88
C GLU A 107 -7.59 -11.92 11.98
N SER A 108 -6.38 -12.44 11.77
CA SER A 108 -5.69 -13.25 12.78
C SER A 108 -5.34 -12.44 14.03
N PHE A 109 -4.92 -11.19 13.88
CA PHE A 109 -4.68 -10.28 15.01
C PHE A 109 -5.98 -9.84 15.68
N ASN A 110 -7.02 -9.56 14.91
CA ASN A 110 -8.33 -9.16 15.44
C ASN A 110 -8.95 -10.22 16.36
N LYS A 111 -8.68 -11.52 16.15
CA LYS A 111 -9.14 -12.61 17.04
C LYS A 111 -8.58 -12.48 18.48
N TYR A 112 -7.47 -11.77 18.64
CA TYR A 112 -6.82 -11.50 19.92
C TYR A 112 -7.08 -10.06 20.41
N ASN A 113 -7.99 -9.31 19.77
CA ASN A 113 -8.27 -7.89 20.02
C ASN A 113 -7.03 -7.00 19.87
N ILE A 114 -6.13 -7.35 18.97
CA ILE A 114 -4.94 -6.59 18.63
C ILE A 114 -5.23 -5.79 17.38
N ASP A 115 -5.19 -4.45 17.49
CA ASP A 115 -5.31 -3.54 16.35
C ASP A 115 -3.97 -3.43 15.64
N CYS A 116 -3.96 -3.70 14.33
CA CYS A 116 -2.79 -3.58 13.50
C CYS A 116 -3.15 -3.13 12.08
N ALA A 117 -2.22 -2.47 11.42
CA ALA A 117 -2.29 -2.28 9.96
C ALA A 117 -1.14 -3.05 9.31
N VAL A 118 -1.42 -3.64 8.15
CA VAL A 118 -0.52 -4.57 7.48
C VAL A 118 -0.39 -4.17 6.02
N ASP A 119 0.84 -4.20 5.51
CA ASP A 119 1.17 -4.06 4.09
C ASP A 119 1.93 -5.31 3.65
N VAL A 120 1.55 -5.91 2.52
CA VAL A 120 2.13 -7.15 2.01
C VAL A 120 2.68 -6.93 0.61
N GLU A 121 3.94 -7.30 0.40
CA GLU A 121 4.63 -7.15 -0.88
C GLU A 121 5.18 -8.49 -1.37
N ILE A 122 5.06 -8.75 -2.68
CA ILE A 122 5.72 -9.87 -3.36
C ILE A 122 7.06 -9.37 -3.90
N VAL A 123 8.15 -10.07 -3.57
CA VAL A 123 9.53 -9.65 -3.90
C VAL A 123 9.99 -10.12 -5.27
N THR A 124 9.25 -10.97 -5.92
CA THR A 124 9.61 -11.55 -7.20
C THR A 124 8.98 -10.77 -8.34
N ASP A 125 9.73 -10.57 -9.44
CA ASP A 125 9.15 -10.05 -10.68
C ASP A 125 8.04 -10.97 -11.17
N ILE A 126 6.81 -10.51 -11.05
CA ILE A 126 5.63 -11.26 -11.47
C ILE A 126 5.39 -11.00 -12.95
N LYS A 127 5.33 -12.08 -13.73
CA LYS A 127 4.88 -11.98 -15.13
C LYS A 127 3.43 -11.50 -15.17
N PRO A 128 3.04 -10.71 -16.17
CA PRO A 128 1.67 -10.26 -16.31
C PRO A 128 0.66 -11.40 -16.19
N GLU A 129 -0.33 -11.23 -15.34
CA GLU A 129 -1.39 -12.20 -15.05
C GLU A 129 -2.75 -11.54 -15.29
N ILE A 130 -3.70 -12.27 -15.84
CA ILE A 130 -5.06 -11.79 -16.12
C ILE A 130 -6.13 -12.58 -15.37
N ASN A 131 -5.79 -13.76 -14.86
CA ASN A 131 -6.75 -14.59 -14.14
C ASN A 131 -6.91 -14.13 -12.69
N THR A 132 -7.98 -13.41 -12.42
CA THR A 132 -8.33 -12.89 -11.08
C THR A 132 -8.88 -13.95 -10.13
N ASN A 133 -9.20 -15.16 -10.63
CA ASN A 133 -9.83 -16.24 -9.86
C ASN A 133 -8.81 -17.26 -9.28
N LEU A 134 -7.52 -17.00 -9.47
CA LEU A 134 -6.50 -17.88 -8.87
C LEU A 134 -6.62 -17.87 -7.33
N SER A 135 -6.43 -19.03 -6.73
CA SER A 135 -6.10 -19.10 -5.32
C SER A 135 -4.68 -18.57 -5.07
N ILE A 136 -4.37 -18.21 -3.84
CA ILE A 136 -3.01 -17.79 -3.45
C ILE A 136 -1.99 -18.88 -3.79
N GLU A 137 -2.30 -20.13 -3.49
CA GLU A 137 -1.43 -21.28 -3.75
C GLU A 137 -1.16 -21.51 -5.25
N GLU A 138 -2.20 -21.41 -6.09
CA GLU A 138 -2.06 -21.51 -7.54
C GLU A 138 -1.20 -20.39 -8.10
N PHE A 139 -1.41 -19.15 -7.61
CA PHE A 139 -0.63 -17.99 -8.01
C PHE A 139 0.85 -18.15 -7.62
N VAL A 140 1.12 -18.49 -6.36
CA VAL A 140 2.48 -18.72 -5.84
C VAL A 140 3.21 -19.78 -6.65
N LYS A 141 2.55 -20.92 -6.93
CA LYS A 141 3.11 -22.00 -7.74
C LYS A 141 3.38 -21.57 -9.18
N LYS A 142 2.42 -20.87 -9.81
CA LYS A 142 2.50 -20.43 -11.21
C LYS A 142 3.64 -19.43 -11.43
N HIS A 143 3.85 -18.53 -10.48
CA HIS A 143 4.84 -17.46 -10.57
C HIS A 143 6.14 -17.74 -9.81
N ASN A 144 6.30 -18.95 -9.23
CA ASN A 144 7.45 -19.33 -8.42
C ASN A 144 7.76 -18.34 -7.29
N VAL A 145 6.72 -17.85 -6.61
CA VAL A 145 6.87 -16.94 -5.48
C VAL A 145 7.46 -17.69 -4.30
N SER A 146 8.67 -17.35 -3.91
CA SER A 146 9.37 -18.01 -2.79
C SER A 146 8.91 -17.49 -1.42
N GLY A 147 8.38 -16.26 -1.38
CA GLY A 147 7.90 -15.64 -0.17
C GLY A 147 7.28 -14.27 -0.39
N MET A 148 6.70 -13.73 0.67
CA MET A 148 6.16 -12.38 0.71
C MET A 148 6.74 -11.63 1.90
N TYR A 149 6.98 -10.34 1.72
CA TYR A 149 7.33 -9.43 2.81
C TYR A 149 6.07 -8.84 3.42
N VAL A 150 6.03 -8.84 4.74
CA VAL A 150 4.93 -8.31 5.54
C VAL A 150 5.48 -7.19 6.41
N LYS A 151 4.90 -6.00 6.31
CA LYS A 151 5.12 -4.90 7.23
C LYS A 151 3.88 -4.77 8.09
N ALA A 152 4.02 -4.89 9.40
CA ALA A 152 2.92 -4.79 10.33
C ALA A 152 3.21 -3.72 11.38
N ILE A 153 2.27 -2.81 11.56
CA ILE A 153 2.37 -1.74 12.57
C ILE A 153 1.37 -1.98 13.69
N TYR A 154 1.80 -1.70 14.91
CA TYR A 154 1.05 -1.93 16.14
C TYR A 154 1.04 -0.69 17.02
N CYS A 155 -0.07 -0.53 17.74
CA CYS A 155 -0.25 0.56 18.72
C CYS A 155 0.22 0.22 20.13
N ASP A 156 0.38 -1.06 20.48
CA ASP A 156 0.38 -1.47 21.88
C ASP A 156 1.63 -2.23 22.30
N ASP A 157 2.20 -1.83 23.44
CA ASP A 157 3.24 -2.55 24.17
C ASP A 157 2.71 -3.82 24.86
N ASN A 158 1.39 -3.96 24.99
CA ASN A 158 0.78 -5.07 25.73
C ASN A 158 0.75 -6.38 24.91
N ILE A 159 1.21 -6.36 23.66
CA ILE A 159 1.33 -7.58 22.87
C ILE A 159 2.55 -8.37 23.37
N SER A 160 2.31 -9.49 24.02
CA SER A 160 3.41 -10.32 24.47
C SER A 160 4.08 -11.05 23.30
N LYS A 161 5.34 -11.43 23.50
CA LYS A 161 6.09 -12.23 22.51
C LYS A 161 5.37 -13.55 22.22
N GLU A 162 4.81 -14.19 23.25
CA GLU A 162 4.08 -15.45 23.15
C GLU A 162 2.79 -15.31 22.32
N GLN A 163 2.09 -14.19 22.44
CA GLN A 163 0.92 -13.89 21.59
C GLN A 163 1.32 -13.73 20.13
N LEU A 164 2.38 -12.98 19.83
CA LEU A 164 2.90 -12.83 18.46
C LEU A 164 3.30 -14.18 17.87
N VAL A 165 4.04 -15.00 18.63
CA VAL A 165 4.42 -16.35 18.23
C VAL A 165 3.19 -17.18 17.90
N THR A 166 2.19 -17.22 18.77
CA THR A 166 0.96 -17.99 18.56
C THR A 166 0.22 -17.55 17.30
N ILE A 167 0.10 -16.25 17.07
CA ILE A 167 -0.58 -15.69 15.89
C ILE A 167 0.17 -16.09 14.62
N PHE A 168 1.49 -15.89 14.60
CA PHE A 168 2.30 -16.17 13.40
C PHE A 168 2.45 -17.67 13.12
N GLU A 169 2.49 -18.53 14.13
CA GLU A 169 2.39 -19.98 13.95
C GLU A 169 1.09 -20.39 13.28
N ASN A 170 -0.02 -19.79 13.68
CA ASN A 170 -1.31 -20.07 13.07
C ASN A 170 -1.38 -19.57 11.62
N ILE A 171 -0.86 -18.38 11.33
CA ILE A 171 -0.76 -17.82 9.98
C ILE A 171 0.12 -18.72 9.10
N SER A 172 1.27 -19.19 9.61
CA SER A 172 2.20 -20.02 8.84
C SER A 172 1.60 -21.35 8.38
N LYS A 173 0.63 -21.90 9.13
CA LYS A 173 -0.09 -23.12 8.76
C LYS A 173 -0.97 -22.94 7.53
N SER A 174 -1.37 -21.73 7.23
CA SER A 174 -2.29 -21.39 6.14
C SER A 174 -1.59 -21.28 4.78
N TYR A 175 -0.27 -21.08 4.74
CA TYR A 175 0.48 -20.84 3.51
C TYR A 175 1.60 -21.83 3.29
N SER A 176 1.86 -22.20 2.01
CA SER A 176 2.97 -23.08 1.60
C SER A 176 4.27 -22.30 1.31
N PHE A 177 4.26 -20.99 1.39
CA PHE A 177 5.38 -20.09 1.10
C PHE A 177 5.84 -19.35 2.37
N LYS A 178 7.02 -18.75 2.28
CA LYS A 178 7.64 -18.01 3.38
C LYS A 178 7.03 -16.64 3.55
N LEU A 179 6.78 -16.23 4.81
CA LEU A 179 6.51 -14.85 5.18
C LEU A 179 7.72 -14.28 5.93
N VAL A 180 8.22 -13.14 5.49
CA VAL A 180 9.21 -12.33 6.21
C VAL A 180 8.47 -11.14 6.80
N ILE A 181 8.36 -11.10 8.12
CA ILE A 181 7.52 -10.15 8.83
C ILE A 181 8.40 -9.14 9.55
N ASN A 182 8.24 -7.88 9.23
CA ASN A 182 8.80 -6.76 9.95
C ASN A 182 7.69 -6.09 10.76
N GLY A 183 7.82 -6.14 12.07
CA GLY A 183 6.86 -5.52 13.00
C GLY A 183 7.40 -4.22 13.57
N TYR A 184 6.53 -3.22 13.69
CA TYR A 184 6.87 -1.87 14.13
C TYR A 184 5.87 -1.39 15.17
N PHE A 185 6.36 -0.99 16.35
CA PHE A 185 5.53 -0.47 17.43
C PHE A 185 5.63 1.05 17.48
N PHE A 186 4.48 1.68 17.56
CA PHE A 186 4.34 3.12 17.68
C PHE A 186 3.58 3.49 18.94
N ASP A 187 3.81 4.68 19.48
CA ASP A 187 2.86 5.25 20.43
C ASP A 187 1.48 5.47 19.76
N ILE A 188 0.46 5.64 20.58
CA ILE A 188 -0.94 5.71 20.12
C ILE A 188 -1.17 6.83 19.12
N GLU A 189 -0.51 7.98 19.26
CA GLU A 189 -0.69 9.12 18.39
C GLU A 189 -0.08 8.86 17.02
N ASN A 190 1.18 8.39 16.97
CA ASN A 190 1.88 8.04 15.75
C ASN A 190 1.22 6.86 15.03
N TYR A 191 0.74 5.85 15.80
CA TYR A 191 -0.02 4.74 15.23
C TYR A 191 -1.28 5.21 14.51
N ARG A 192 -2.11 6.05 15.14
CA ARG A 192 -3.35 6.55 14.53
C ARG A 192 -3.09 7.31 13.23
N GLN A 193 -2.03 8.11 13.18
CA GLN A 193 -1.68 8.87 11.97
C GLN A 193 -1.10 7.96 10.88
N CYS A 194 -0.30 6.96 11.26
CA CYS A 194 0.33 6.01 10.35
C CYS A 194 -0.69 5.04 9.76
N SER A 195 -1.51 4.40 10.61
CA SER A 195 -2.43 3.33 10.22
C SER A 195 -3.51 3.75 9.22
N GLN A 196 -3.94 5.02 9.28
CA GLN A 196 -4.94 5.55 8.34
C GLN A 196 -4.51 5.52 6.87
N LYS A 197 -3.20 5.48 6.61
CA LYS A 197 -2.61 5.56 5.27
C LYS A 197 -1.64 4.43 4.96
N PHE A 198 -1.44 3.52 5.88
CA PHE A 198 -0.36 2.54 5.82
C PHE A 198 -0.48 1.60 4.62
N ASP A 199 -1.69 1.20 4.32
CA ASP A 199 -2.09 0.30 3.25
C ASP A 199 -2.76 1.01 2.06
N THR A 200 -2.70 2.36 2.02
CA THR A 200 -3.44 3.14 1.02
C THR A 200 -2.78 3.11 -0.36
N TYR A 201 -1.44 3.16 -0.40
CA TYR A 201 -0.69 3.17 -1.66
C TYR A 201 0.44 2.14 -1.64
N PRO A 202 0.72 1.48 -2.76
CA PRO A 202 1.85 0.55 -2.87
C PRO A 202 3.16 1.22 -2.41
N SER A 203 3.93 0.51 -1.58
CA SER A 203 5.23 0.96 -1.02
C SER A 203 5.20 2.24 -0.18
N TYR A 204 4.02 2.75 0.21
CA TYR A 204 3.93 3.95 1.03
C TYR A 204 4.26 3.68 2.51
N GLY A 205 4.09 2.44 2.96
CA GLY A 205 4.39 2.01 4.32
C GLY A 205 5.81 2.36 4.78
N ASP A 206 6.82 2.18 3.95
CA ASP A 206 8.21 2.53 4.29
C ASP A 206 8.41 4.02 4.56
N THR A 207 7.74 4.86 3.79
CA THR A 207 7.77 6.32 3.99
C THR A 207 7.13 6.70 5.31
N LEU A 208 6.02 6.07 5.67
CA LEU A 208 5.30 6.31 6.92
C LEU A 208 6.11 5.80 8.12
N ILE A 209 6.68 4.59 8.05
CA ILE A 209 7.54 4.04 9.09
C ILE A 209 8.70 4.99 9.39
N LYS A 210 9.40 5.47 8.35
CA LYS A 210 10.50 6.44 8.50
C LYS A 210 10.03 7.78 9.08
N ARG A 211 8.84 8.25 8.72
CA ARG A 211 8.29 9.53 9.18
C ARG A 211 7.91 9.51 10.65
N TYR A 212 7.26 8.44 11.09
CA TYR A 212 6.69 8.34 12.44
C TYR A 212 7.60 7.64 13.44
N ASN A 213 8.73 7.10 13.00
CA ASN A 213 9.82 6.56 13.80
C ASN A 213 9.35 5.61 14.93
N PRO A 214 9.21 4.30 14.64
CA PRO A 214 8.78 3.34 15.64
C PRO A 214 9.78 3.27 16.80
N TYR A 215 9.31 3.09 18.01
CA TYR A 215 10.19 2.97 19.18
C TYR A 215 10.68 1.53 19.42
N LYS A 216 10.04 0.54 18.82
CA LYS A 216 10.40 -0.89 18.93
C LYS A 216 10.10 -1.60 17.62
N THR A 217 10.98 -2.47 17.18
CA THR A 217 10.82 -3.27 15.97
C THR A 217 11.21 -4.73 16.17
N PHE A 218 10.76 -5.60 15.29
CA PHE A 218 11.25 -6.98 15.19
C PHE A 218 11.20 -7.47 13.75
N THR A 219 12.01 -8.48 13.45
CA THR A 219 11.94 -9.23 12.19
C THR A 219 11.78 -10.71 12.49
N LEU A 220 10.88 -11.35 11.77
CA LEU A 220 10.49 -12.72 11.98
C LEU A 220 10.27 -13.42 10.63
N CYS A 221 10.74 -14.66 10.48
CA CYS A 221 10.48 -15.50 9.32
C CYS A 221 9.60 -16.68 9.71
N VAL A 222 8.52 -16.91 8.98
CA VAL A 222 7.64 -18.07 9.17
C VAL A 222 7.46 -18.84 7.87
N SER A 223 7.48 -20.17 7.96
CA SER A 223 7.27 -21.10 6.85
C SER A 223 6.47 -22.30 7.32
N LYS A 224 5.66 -22.88 6.44
CA LYS A 224 4.87 -24.05 6.76
C LYS A 224 5.77 -25.25 7.09
N GLY A 225 5.54 -25.86 8.23
CA GLY A 225 6.24 -27.08 8.64
C GLY A 225 7.66 -26.89 9.19
N GLU A 226 8.19 -25.68 9.16
CA GLU A 226 9.40 -25.35 9.87
C GLU A 226 9.02 -24.82 11.26
N SER A 227 9.31 -25.61 12.31
CA SER A 227 9.50 -25.03 13.64
C SER A 227 10.76 -24.20 13.58
N THR A 228 10.65 -22.98 13.01
CA THR A 228 11.81 -22.13 12.86
C THR A 228 12.22 -21.66 14.24
N PRO A 229 13.46 -21.92 14.68
CA PRO A 229 14.01 -21.33 15.90
C PRO A 229 13.76 -19.83 15.97
N SER A 230 13.78 -19.18 14.80
CA SER A 230 13.50 -17.76 14.64
C SER A 230 12.15 -17.29 15.18
N LEU A 231 11.12 -18.14 15.19
CA LEU A 231 9.80 -17.76 15.70
C LEU A 231 9.80 -17.57 17.23
N HIS A 232 10.60 -18.35 17.96
CA HIS A 232 10.71 -18.26 19.41
C HIS A 232 11.92 -17.41 19.88
N GLU A 233 12.87 -17.17 18.99
CA GLU A 233 14.16 -16.54 19.29
C GLU A 233 14.27 -15.09 18.79
N PHE A 234 13.26 -14.54 18.09
CA PHE A 234 13.34 -13.16 17.64
C PHE A 234 13.47 -12.20 18.83
N GLU A 235 14.26 -11.17 18.66
CA GLU A 235 14.46 -10.12 19.66
C GLU A 235 13.84 -8.80 19.18
N TYR A 236 13.39 -8.02 20.16
CA TYR A 236 12.95 -6.65 19.88
C TYR A 236 14.18 -5.73 19.79
N ILE A 237 14.17 -4.88 18.79
CA ILE A 237 15.12 -3.78 18.66
C ILE A 237 14.43 -2.52 19.18
N THR A 238 14.93 -1.97 20.30
CA THR A 238 14.35 -0.80 20.98
C THR A 238 15.04 0.51 20.64
N GLU A 239 16.19 0.47 19.97
CA GLU A 239 16.88 1.66 19.46
C GLU A 239 16.79 1.69 17.95
N VAL A 240 15.75 2.33 17.44
CA VAL A 240 15.64 2.65 16.00
C VAL A 240 16.36 3.99 15.79
N LYS A 241 17.60 3.91 15.27
CA LYS A 241 18.41 5.08 14.92
C LYS A 241 17.94 5.73 13.63
#